data_6fa424830cb3a01d5ab514fe5c4b3a9e
#
_entry.id   6fa424830cb3a01d5ab514fe5c4b3a9e
#
_cell.length_a   1.000
_cell.length_b   1.000
_cell.length_c   1.000
_cell.angle_alpha   90.00
_cell.angle_beta   90.00
_cell.angle_gamma   90.00
#
_symmetry.space_group_name_H-M   'P 1'
#
loop_
_entity.id
_entity.type
_entity.pdbx_description
1 polymer ?
#
loop_
_entity_poly.entity_id
_entity_poly.type
_entity_poly.pdbx_seq_one_letter_code
_entity_poly.pdbx_strand_id
1 'polypeptide(L)'
;PFVEVNCAAHSSDALDAELFGTEDIARGSWRAGLLEVATGGSLFLDEIGALPAPLQPKLLRVLEGKSFRRVGGTREIAVDVRIIAATNQDLVNEVNAGSLREDLYYRLSVMPLTLPPLRSRSREDLVELIARLMDELIPHLPNAPRTVSEEALDALLRYAWPGNIRELRNVLERGMIVGRGASLLELQSLPVDVRGAAPGGSVADRLEGQSLAEVERGHIERTLRLHDGNRTHAARALGISRATLIKKIKEYGLPVATG
;
A
#
# COMPACT_ATOMS: atom_id res chain seq x y z
N PRO A 1 -27.28 5.28 -1.11
CA PRO A 1 -26.14 4.93 -1.96
C PRO A 1 -24.84 4.95 -1.15
N PHE A 2 -23.85 4.12 -1.56
CA PHE A 2 -22.47 4.17 -1.11
C PHE A 2 -21.61 4.48 -2.32
N VAL A 3 -20.91 5.62 -2.29
CA VAL A 3 -20.09 6.11 -3.40
C VAL A 3 -18.65 6.20 -2.92
N GLU A 4 -17.70 5.80 -3.77
CA GLU A 4 -16.28 5.77 -3.47
C GLU A 4 -15.50 6.64 -4.46
N VAL A 5 -14.49 7.34 -3.96
CA VAL A 5 -13.52 8.06 -4.79
C VAL A 5 -12.14 8.03 -4.14
N ASN A 6 -11.11 7.81 -4.95
CA ASN A 6 -9.72 7.86 -4.51
C ASN A 6 -9.12 9.24 -4.85
N CYS A 7 -8.74 10.00 -3.83
CA CYS A 7 -8.21 11.36 -3.98
C CYS A 7 -6.83 11.40 -4.67
N ALA A 8 -6.07 10.31 -4.64
CA ALA A 8 -4.75 10.23 -5.27
C ALA A 8 -4.80 9.79 -6.75
N ALA A 9 -5.93 9.28 -7.22
CA ALA A 9 -6.05 8.71 -8.56
C ALA A 9 -6.26 9.75 -9.68
N HIS A 10 -6.56 11.01 -9.33
CA HIS A 10 -6.99 12.04 -10.27
C HIS A 10 -6.11 13.29 -10.17
N SER A 11 -6.03 14.06 -11.28
CA SER A 11 -5.51 15.43 -11.20
C SER A 11 -6.48 16.32 -10.42
N SER A 12 -5.99 17.47 -9.90
CA SER A 12 -6.80 18.40 -9.11
C SER A 12 -8.10 18.80 -9.81
N ASP A 13 -8.02 19.18 -11.10
CA ASP A 13 -9.18 19.62 -11.86
C ASP A 13 -10.16 18.49 -12.16
N ALA A 14 -9.64 17.27 -12.42
CA ALA A 14 -10.48 16.10 -12.63
C ALA A 14 -11.21 15.70 -11.35
N LEU A 15 -10.54 15.71 -10.21
CA LEU A 15 -11.14 15.42 -8.91
C LEU A 15 -12.18 16.47 -8.50
N ASP A 16 -11.92 17.77 -8.79
CA ASP A 16 -12.87 18.85 -8.57
C ASP A 16 -14.17 18.61 -9.36
N ALA A 17 -14.03 18.35 -10.65
CA ALA A 17 -15.19 18.06 -11.53
C ALA A 17 -15.92 16.77 -11.14
N GLU A 18 -15.22 15.76 -10.65
CA GLU A 18 -15.81 14.49 -10.22
C GLU A 18 -16.57 14.62 -8.90
N LEU A 19 -15.97 15.25 -7.89
CA LEU A 19 -16.59 15.45 -6.58
C LEU A 19 -17.77 16.41 -6.62
N PHE A 20 -17.56 17.59 -7.24
CA PHE A 20 -18.51 18.70 -7.18
C PHE A 20 -19.38 18.82 -8.44
N GLY A 21 -19.07 18.06 -9.51
CA GLY A 21 -19.75 18.20 -10.78
C GLY A 21 -19.35 19.47 -11.54
N THR A 22 -19.88 19.64 -12.72
CA THR A 22 -19.59 20.78 -13.60
C THR A 22 -20.88 21.44 -14.08
N GLU A 23 -20.83 22.74 -14.34
CA GLU A 23 -21.93 23.53 -14.90
C GLU A 23 -21.38 24.53 -15.92
N ASP A 24 -21.87 24.46 -17.16
CA ASP A 24 -21.60 25.43 -18.22
C ASP A 24 -22.82 26.32 -18.37
N ILE A 25 -22.80 27.47 -17.73
CA ILE A 25 -23.90 28.43 -17.71
C ILE A 25 -24.22 28.92 -19.12
N ALA A 26 -23.21 29.11 -19.99
CA ALA A 26 -23.38 29.61 -21.33
C ALA A 26 -24.14 28.60 -22.23
N ARG A 27 -23.93 27.31 -22.01
CA ARG A 27 -24.58 26.23 -22.78
C ARG A 27 -25.82 25.67 -22.07
N GLY A 28 -26.08 26.05 -20.82
CA GLY A 28 -27.16 25.49 -20.02
C GLY A 28 -27.01 24.00 -19.70
N SER A 29 -25.79 23.47 -19.78
CA SER A 29 -25.49 22.07 -19.53
C SER A 29 -24.80 21.89 -18.17
N TRP A 30 -25.06 20.76 -17.50
CA TRP A 30 -24.45 20.44 -16.25
C TRP A 30 -24.25 18.91 -16.07
N ARG A 31 -23.32 18.54 -15.22
CA ARG A 31 -23.07 17.15 -14.80
C ARG A 31 -23.04 17.10 -13.29
N ALA A 32 -23.80 16.17 -12.70
CA ALA A 32 -23.79 15.93 -11.26
C ALA A 32 -22.42 15.42 -10.79
N GLY A 33 -22.00 15.87 -9.63
CA GLY A 33 -20.83 15.35 -8.94
C GLY A 33 -21.18 14.22 -7.99
N LEU A 34 -20.14 13.51 -7.48
CA LEU A 34 -20.30 12.38 -6.57
C LEU A 34 -21.00 12.79 -5.27
N LEU A 35 -20.85 14.01 -4.80
CA LEU A 35 -21.58 14.53 -3.62
C LEU A 35 -23.10 14.54 -3.85
N GLU A 36 -23.55 14.89 -5.06
CA GLU A 36 -24.97 14.83 -5.39
C GLU A 36 -25.46 13.38 -5.48
N VAL A 37 -24.67 12.51 -6.11
CA VAL A 37 -24.97 11.07 -6.27
C VAL A 37 -25.04 10.37 -4.92
N ALA A 38 -24.19 10.77 -3.96
CA ALA A 38 -24.13 10.21 -2.62
C ALA A 38 -25.22 10.73 -1.67
N THR A 39 -26.04 11.70 -2.09
CA THR A 39 -27.07 12.30 -1.24
C THR A 39 -28.04 11.24 -0.69
N GLY A 40 -28.32 11.30 0.61
CA GLY A 40 -29.08 10.30 1.35
C GLY A 40 -28.31 9.01 1.68
N GLY A 41 -26.98 9.01 1.46
CA GLY A 41 -26.10 7.87 1.71
C GLY A 41 -24.73 8.26 2.24
N SER A 42 -23.69 7.58 1.73
CA SER A 42 -22.30 7.79 2.19
C SER A 42 -21.36 8.01 1.01
N LEU A 43 -20.41 8.93 1.19
CA LEU A 43 -19.26 9.13 0.30
C LEU A 43 -18.00 8.71 1.03
N PHE A 44 -17.28 7.73 0.45
CA PHE A 44 -16.00 7.26 0.95
C PHE A 44 -14.88 7.96 0.16
N LEU A 45 -14.05 8.69 0.89
CA LEU A 45 -12.88 9.41 0.37
C LEU A 45 -11.62 8.62 0.74
N ASP A 46 -11.10 7.86 -0.21
CA ASP A 46 -9.85 7.13 -0.02
C ASP A 46 -8.65 8.03 -0.26
N GLU A 47 -7.57 7.84 0.49
CA GLU A 47 -6.33 8.62 0.44
C GLU A 47 -6.57 10.14 0.62
N ILE A 48 -7.34 10.51 1.65
CA ILE A 48 -7.70 11.91 1.92
C ILE A 48 -6.48 12.82 2.14
N GLY A 49 -5.34 12.27 2.62
CA GLY A 49 -4.08 13.00 2.75
C GLY A 49 -3.52 13.53 1.42
N ALA A 50 -3.93 12.93 0.29
CA ALA A 50 -3.56 13.37 -1.05
C ALA A 50 -4.53 14.41 -1.65
N LEU A 51 -5.54 14.88 -0.89
CA LEU A 51 -6.52 15.85 -1.40
C LEU A 51 -5.83 17.17 -1.77
N PRO A 52 -5.93 17.63 -3.04
CA PRO A 52 -5.30 18.86 -3.50
C PRO A 52 -5.72 20.07 -2.67
N ALA A 53 -4.77 20.97 -2.33
CA ALA A 53 -5.00 22.13 -1.51
C ALA A 53 -6.19 23.02 -1.94
N PRO A 54 -6.46 23.26 -3.26
CA PRO A 54 -7.63 24.02 -3.71
C PRO A 54 -8.98 23.39 -3.36
N LEU A 55 -9.03 22.05 -3.17
CA LEU A 55 -10.27 21.32 -2.89
C LEU A 55 -10.59 21.24 -1.41
N GLN A 56 -9.60 21.42 -0.55
CA GLN A 56 -9.77 21.32 0.90
C GLN A 56 -10.79 22.33 1.46
N PRO A 57 -10.79 23.64 1.07
CA PRO A 57 -11.82 24.58 1.50
C PRO A 57 -13.22 24.24 0.97
N LYS A 58 -13.32 23.63 -0.22
CA LYS A 58 -14.60 23.22 -0.78
C LYS A 58 -15.19 22.05 0.01
N LEU A 59 -14.36 21.05 0.33
CA LEU A 59 -14.77 19.92 1.16
C LEU A 59 -15.17 20.36 2.56
N LEU A 60 -14.41 21.29 3.17
CA LEU A 60 -14.74 21.86 4.48
C LEU A 60 -16.13 22.49 4.49
N ARG A 61 -16.50 23.26 3.45
CA ARG A 61 -17.84 23.83 3.31
C ARG A 61 -18.93 22.76 3.28
N VAL A 62 -18.70 21.64 2.61
CA VAL A 62 -19.65 20.50 2.59
C VAL A 62 -19.82 19.91 3.99
N LEU A 63 -18.71 19.73 4.71
CA LEU A 63 -18.74 19.18 6.08
C LEU A 63 -19.42 20.10 7.09
N GLU A 64 -19.36 21.41 6.92
CA GLU A 64 -19.95 22.40 7.81
C GLU A 64 -21.36 22.83 7.41
N GLY A 65 -21.50 23.23 6.14
CA GLY A 65 -22.70 23.87 5.62
C GLY A 65 -23.65 22.94 4.90
N LYS A 66 -23.26 21.67 4.70
CA LYS A 66 -24.03 20.67 3.91
C LYS A 66 -24.45 21.23 2.53
N SER A 67 -23.61 22.09 1.94
CA SER A 67 -23.85 22.66 0.62
C SER A 67 -22.55 22.95 -0.13
N PHE A 68 -22.62 23.01 -1.44
CA PHE A 68 -21.51 23.34 -2.34
C PHE A 68 -22.01 23.96 -3.65
N ARG A 69 -21.06 24.32 -4.56
CA ARG A 69 -21.35 24.78 -5.91
C ARG A 69 -20.58 23.91 -6.91
N ARG A 70 -21.21 23.61 -8.05
CA ARG A 70 -20.54 22.95 -9.17
C ARG A 70 -19.40 23.79 -9.71
N VAL A 71 -18.42 23.15 -10.32
CA VAL A 71 -17.34 23.84 -11.04
C VAL A 71 -17.95 24.62 -12.21
N GLY A 72 -17.68 25.93 -12.27
CA GLY A 72 -18.30 26.84 -13.27
C GLY A 72 -19.69 27.31 -12.92
N GLY A 73 -20.35 26.74 -11.90
CA GLY A 73 -21.70 27.12 -11.48
C GLY A 73 -21.72 28.18 -10.36
N THR A 74 -22.85 28.85 -10.22
CA THR A 74 -23.11 29.82 -9.15
C THR A 74 -24.16 29.35 -8.15
N ARG A 75 -24.96 28.34 -8.54
CA ARG A 75 -26.05 27.81 -7.73
C ARG A 75 -25.52 27.00 -6.55
N GLU A 76 -26.04 27.28 -5.37
CA GLU A 76 -25.76 26.47 -4.16
C GLU A 76 -26.64 25.21 -4.16
N ILE A 77 -26.02 24.07 -3.90
CA ILE A 77 -26.63 22.74 -3.91
C ILE A 77 -26.52 22.20 -2.50
N ALA A 78 -27.66 21.94 -1.86
CA ALA A 78 -27.71 21.29 -0.56
C ALA A 78 -27.53 19.78 -0.72
N VAL A 79 -26.77 19.16 0.18
CA VAL A 79 -26.55 17.71 0.21
C VAL A 79 -26.64 17.19 1.64
N ASP A 80 -27.17 15.98 1.78
CA ASP A 80 -27.14 15.23 3.03
C ASP A 80 -26.37 13.94 2.81
N VAL A 81 -25.05 13.97 3.09
CA VAL A 81 -24.10 12.89 2.82
C VAL A 81 -23.28 12.61 4.08
N ARG A 82 -23.17 11.35 4.43
CA ARG A 82 -22.19 10.89 5.42
C ARG A 82 -20.82 10.78 4.78
N ILE A 83 -19.84 11.53 5.26
CA ILE A 83 -18.45 11.43 4.79
C ILE A 83 -17.69 10.39 5.63
N ILE A 84 -17.00 9.49 4.94
CA ILE A 84 -16.05 8.53 5.51
C ILE A 84 -14.72 8.76 4.82
N ALA A 85 -13.68 9.13 5.55
CA ALA A 85 -12.36 9.40 4.99
C ALA A 85 -11.37 8.32 5.44
N ALA A 86 -10.52 7.87 4.52
CA ALA A 86 -9.44 6.93 4.80
C ALA A 86 -8.09 7.50 4.33
N THR A 87 -7.03 7.13 5.03
CA THR A 87 -5.65 7.47 4.66
C THR A 87 -4.67 6.45 5.25
N ASN A 88 -3.55 6.27 4.59
CA ASN A 88 -2.38 5.55 5.12
C ASN A 88 -1.32 6.52 5.67
N GLN A 89 -1.51 7.83 5.54
CA GLN A 89 -0.59 8.89 5.99
C GLN A 89 -0.94 9.35 7.41
N ASP A 90 0.06 9.86 8.12
CA ASP A 90 -0.14 10.54 9.38
C ASP A 90 -0.62 11.98 9.10
N LEU A 91 -1.92 12.22 9.25
CA LEU A 91 -2.54 13.52 8.97
C LEU A 91 -2.01 14.64 9.86
N VAL A 92 -1.50 14.36 11.06
CA VAL A 92 -0.89 15.37 11.93
C VAL A 92 0.41 15.86 11.30
N ASN A 93 1.20 14.97 10.74
CA ASN A 93 2.42 15.33 10.01
C ASN A 93 2.08 16.14 8.75
N GLU A 94 1.00 15.80 8.04
CA GLU A 94 0.54 16.57 6.87
C GLU A 94 0.07 17.98 7.24
N VAL A 95 -0.59 18.15 8.39
CA VAL A 95 -0.94 19.48 8.93
C VAL A 95 0.31 20.27 9.25
N ASN A 96 1.28 19.68 9.96
CA ASN A 96 2.54 20.35 10.31
C ASN A 96 3.37 20.72 9.06
N ALA A 97 3.30 19.93 7.99
CA ALA A 97 3.94 20.23 6.72
C ALA A 97 3.18 21.28 5.88
N GLY A 98 1.95 21.65 6.26
CA GLY A 98 1.10 22.60 5.54
C GLY A 98 0.43 22.06 4.29
N SER A 99 0.50 20.76 4.04
CA SER A 99 -0.17 20.05 2.93
C SER A 99 -1.64 19.80 3.21
N LEU A 100 -2.03 19.66 4.48
CA LEU A 100 -3.41 19.53 4.93
C LEU A 100 -3.78 20.71 5.85
N ARG A 101 -4.95 21.29 5.61
CA ARG A 101 -5.48 22.36 6.48
C ARG A 101 -5.87 21.82 7.85
N GLU A 102 -5.53 22.54 8.89
CA GLU A 102 -5.83 22.17 10.26
C GLU A 102 -7.35 22.13 10.55
N ASP A 103 -8.12 23.08 10.00
CA ASP A 103 -9.57 23.14 10.16
C ASP A 103 -10.27 21.91 9.52
N LEU A 104 -9.80 21.48 8.35
CA LEU A 104 -10.31 20.28 7.69
C LEU A 104 -9.96 19.02 8.51
N TYR A 105 -8.74 18.93 9.02
CA TYR A 105 -8.31 17.81 9.87
C TYR A 105 -9.25 17.63 11.07
N TYR A 106 -9.50 18.69 11.84
CA TYR A 106 -10.38 18.59 13.01
C TYR A 106 -11.82 18.22 12.64
N ARG A 107 -12.29 18.63 11.48
CA ARG A 107 -13.64 18.28 11.01
C ARG A 107 -13.76 16.85 10.54
N LEU A 108 -12.70 16.25 10.00
CA LEU A 108 -12.63 14.83 9.60
C LEU A 108 -12.38 13.92 10.81
N SER A 109 -11.56 14.35 11.77
CA SER A 109 -11.10 13.52 12.90
C SER A 109 -12.07 13.50 14.08
N VAL A 110 -13.37 13.62 13.84
CA VAL A 110 -14.39 13.53 14.91
C VAL A 110 -14.46 12.12 15.51
N MET A 111 -14.30 11.09 14.71
CA MET A 111 -14.34 9.69 15.14
C MET A 111 -13.24 8.89 14.42
N PRO A 112 -11.99 9.00 14.87
CA PRO A 112 -10.88 8.29 14.24
C PRO A 112 -10.96 6.79 14.55
N LEU A 113 -10.75 5.97 13.52
CA LEU A 113 -10.64 4.52 13.61
C LEU A 113 -9.26 4.10 13.07
N THR A 114 -8.47 3.46 13.93
CA THR A 114 -7.16 2.93 13.52
C THR A 114 -7.27 1.43 13.24
N LEU A 115 -6.97 1.02 12.03
CA LEU A 115 -6.88 -0.39 11.66
C LEU A 115 -5.48 -0.91 11.98
N PRO A 116 -5.35 -1.91 12.85
CA PRO A 116 -4.05 -2.46 13.19
C PRO A 116 -3.44 -3.18 11.97
N PRO A 117 -2.11 -3.12 11.78
CA PRO A 117 -1.44 -3.84 10.71
C PRO A 117 -1.53 -5.35 10.92
N LEU A 118 -1.38 -6.13 9.83
CA LEU A 118 -1.55 -7.58 9.86
C LEU A 118 -0.57 -8.27 10.84
N ARG A 119 0.64 -7.74 10.97
CA ARG A 119 1.66 -8.25 11.92
C ARG A 119 1.26 -8.18 13.40
N SER A 120 0.27 -7.35 13.75
CA SER A 120 -0.24 -7.22 15.13
C SER A 120 -1.45 -8.11 15.43
N ARG A 121 -1.90 -8.88 14.45
CA ARG A 121 -2.97 -9.87 14.62
C ARG A 121 -2.45 -11.11 15.35
N SER A 122 -3.36 -11.84 16.01
CA SER A 122 -3.03 -13.12 16.62
C SER A 122 -2.64 -14.17 15.56
N ARG A 123 -1.94 -15.22 15.99
CA ARG A 123 -1.61 -16.36 15.12
C ARG A 123 -2.89 -17.02 14.59
N GLU A 124 -3.87 -17.17 15.43
CA GLU A 124 -5.18 -17.77 15.14
C GLU A 124 -5.92 -16.96 14.09
N ASP A 125 -6.00 -15.64 14.25
CA ASP A 125 -6.63 -14.73 13.28
C ASP A 125 -5.96 -14.83 11.91
N LEU A 126 -4.62 -14.93 11.89
CA LEU A 126 -3.88 -15.01 10.63
C LEU A 126 -4.10 -16.36 9.93
N VAL A 127 -4.17 -17.46 10.68
CA VAL A 127 -4.50 -18.79 10.13
C VAL A 127 -5.90 -18.78 9.51
N GLU A 128 -6.89 -18.24 10.22
CA GLU A 128 -8.27 -18.13 9.71
C GLU A 128 -8.31 -17.25 8.44
N LEU A 129 -7.60 -16.12 8.45
CA LEU A 129 -7.52 -15.23 7.29
C LEU A 129 -6.89 -15.91 6.07
N ILE A 130 -5.81 -16.68 6.26
CA ILE A 130 -5.17 -17.44 5.18
C ILE A 130 -6.16 -18.44 4.58
N ALA A 131 -6.85 -19.22 5.42
CA ALA A 131 -7.84 -20.19 4.96
C ALA A 131 -8.96 -19.52 4.17
N ARG A 132 -9.50 -18.41 4.67
CA ARG A 132 -10.56 -17.65 4.00
C ARG A 132 -10.13 -17.07 2.66
N LEU A 133 -8.93 -16.51 2.58
CA LEU A 133 -8.39 -15.99 1.31
C LEU A 133 -8.16 -17.10 0.28
N MET A 134 -7.70 -18.27 0.72
CA MET A 134 -7.57 -19.42 -0.18
C MET A 134 -8.93 -19.88 -0.71
N ASP A 135 -9.95 -19.98 0.16
CA ASP A 135 -11.31 -20.35 -0.24
C ASP A 135 -11.91 -19.37 -1.27
N GLU A 136 -11.62 -18.05 -1.12
CA GLU A 136 -11.99 -17.04 -2.11
C GLU A 136 -11.25 -17.18 -3.45
N LEU A 137 -10.01 -17.65 -3.44
CA LEU A 137 -9.17 -17.78 -4.64
C LEU A 137 -9.43 -19.08 -5.41
N ILE A 138 -9.78 -20.17 -4.72
CA ILE A 138 -10.00 -21.51 -5.32
C ILE A 138 -10.96 -21.50 -6.51
N PRO A 139 -12.13 -20.82 -6.49
CA PRO A 139 -13.03 -20.79 -7.64
C PRO A 139 -12.43 -20.20 -8.92
N HIS A 140 -11.41 -19.35 -8.77
CA HIS A 140 -10.74 -18.68 -9.88
C HIS A 140 -9.47 -19.38 -10.36
N LEU A 141 -9.00 -20.40 -9.62
CA LEU A 141 -7.73 -21.08 -9.86
C LEU A 141 -7.94 -22.60 -10.01
N PRO A 142 -8.21 -23.11 -11.22
CA PRO A 142 -8.41 -24.54 -11.44
C PRO A 142 -7.15 -25.34 -11.06
N ASN A 143 -7.36 -26.48 -10.39
CA ASN A 143 -6.31 -27.37 -9.91
C ASN A 143 -5.33 -26.74 -8.90
N ALA A 144 -5.73 -25.67 -8.22
CA ALA A 144 -4.92 -25.08 -7.16
C ALA A 144 -4.93 -25.92 -5.88
N PRO A 145 -3.86 -25.86 -5.07
CA PRO A 145 -3.84 -26.49 -3.76
C PRO A 145 -4.93 -25.92 -2.86
N ARG A 146 -5.56 -26.77 -2.06
CA ARG A 146 -6.68 -26.38 -1.20
C ARG A 146 -6.30 -26.16 0.26
N THR A 147 -5.13 -26.63 0.65
CA THR A 147 -4.61 -26.49 2.03
C THR A 147 -3.14 -26.08 1.97
N VAL A 148 -2.60 -25.61 3.08
CA VAL A 148 -1.21 -25.16 3.21
C VAL A 148 -0.42 -26.23 3.97
N SER A 149 0.81 -26.53 3.54
CA SER A 149 1.71 -27.37 4.32
C SER A 149 2.13 -26.70 5.64
N GLU A 150 2.54 -27.47 6.62
CA GLU A 150 2.94 -26.94 7.93
C GLU A 150 4.13 -25.97 7.80
N GLU A 151 5.12 -26.30 6.99
CA GLU A 151 6.28 -25.46 6.74
C GLU A 151 5.92 -24.15 6.02
N ALA A 152 5.01 -24.21 5.06
CA ALA A 152 4.52 -23.02 4.36
C ALA A 152 3.70 -22.13 5.30
N LEU A 153 2.85 -22.73 6.12
CA LEU A 153 2.06 -22.00 7.11
C LEU A 153 2.96 -21.27 8.11
N ASP A 154 3.96 -21.97 8.64
CA ASP A 154 4.93 -21.35 9.55
C ASP A 154 5.71 -20.19 8.92
N ALA A 155 6.05 -20.28 7.63
CA ALA A 155 6.68 -19.18 6.91
C ALA A 155 5.73 -17.98 6.76
N LEU A 156 4.46 -18.22 6.38
CA LEU A 156 3.43 -17.19 6.26
C LEU A 156 3.17 -16.48 7.61
N LEU A 157 3.18 -17.23 8.71
CA LEU A 157 2.94 -16.70 10.05
C LEU A 157 4.12 -15.89 10.61
N ARG A 158 5.35 -16.14 10.15
CA ARG A 158 6.55 -15.40 10.55
C ARG A 158 6.78 -14.12 9.75
N TYR A 159 6.20 -13.99 8.57
CA TYR A 159 6.43 -12.84 7.71
C TYR A 159 5.68 -11.60 8.22
N ALA A 160 6.28 -10.42 8.09
CA ALA A 160 5.77 -9.19 8.69
C ALA A 160 4.61 -8.51 7.92
N TRP A 161 4.38 -8.91 6.68
CA TRP A 161 3.30 -8.42 5.83
C TRP A 161 3.26 -6.89 5.69
N PRO A 162 4.30 -6.21 5.20
CA PRO A 162 4.30 -4.76 5.04
C PRO A 162 3.15 -4.26 4.16
N GLY A 163 2.75 -5.02 3.13
CA GLY A 163 1.58 -4.75 2.30
C GLY A 163 0.26 -5.32 2.85
N ASN A 164 0.26 -5.77 4.12
CA ASN A 164 -0.91 -6.28 4.82
C ASN A 164 -1.68 -7.37 4.02
N ILE A 165 -3.00 -7.29 4.03
CA ILE A 165 -3.88 -8.30 3.40
C ILE A 165 -3.69 -8.33 1.88
N ARG A 166 -3.40 -7.19 1.24
CA ARG A 166 -3.15 -7.15 -0.22
C ARG A 166 -1.92 -7.98 -0.60
N GLU A 167 -0.84 -7.85 0.15
CA GLU A 167 0.38 -8.63 -0.07
C GLU A 167 0.15 -10.11 0.22
N LEU A 168 -0.48 -10.44 1.34
CA LEU A 168 -0.82 -11.81 1.70
C LEU A 168 -1.65 -12.48 0.59
N ARG A 169 -2.71 -11.82 0.11
CA ARG A 169 -3.55 -12.33 -0.98
C ARG A 169 -2.74 -12.59 -2.25
N ASN A 170 -1.90 -11.65 -2.66
CA ASN A 170 -1.05 -11.79 -3.85
C ASN A 170 -0.04 -12.93 -3.71
N VAL A 171 0.54 -13.10 -2.52
CA VAL A 171 1.48 -14.20 -2.22
C VAL A 171 0.77 -15.55 -2.29
N LEU A 172 -0.41 -15.66 -1.68
CA LEU A 172 -1.23 -16.88 -1.75
C LEU A 172 -1.64 -17.19 -3.18
N GLU A 173 -2.18 -16.24 -3.91
CA GLU A 173 -2.60 -16.39 -5.30
C GLU A 173 -1.43 -16.87 -6.17
N ARG A 174 -0.28 -16.22 -6.08
CA ARG A 174 0.94 -16.63 -6.81
C ARG A 174 1.40 -18.00 -6.40
N GLY A 175 1.42 -18.32 -5.11
CA GLY A 175 1.81 -19.64 -4.60
C GLY A 175 0.87 -20.74 -5.09
N MET A 176 -0.44 -20.50 -5.12
CA MET A 176 -1.45 -21.43 -5.63
C MET A 176 -1.32 -21.65 -7.15
N ILE A 177 -0.93 -20.62 -7.91
CA ILE A 177 -0.64 -20.74 -9.35
C ILE A 177 0.59 -21.61 -9.58
N VAL A 178 1.66 -21.40 -8.83
CA VAL A 178 2.92 -22.18 -8.93
C VAL A 178 2.70 -23.62 -8.48
N GLY A 179 1.91 -23.83 -7.42
CA GLY A 179 1.60 -25.14 -6.85
C GLY A 179 0.46 -25.90 -7.55
N ARG A 180 0.05 -25.53 -8.77
CA ARG A 180 -1.04 -26.19 -9.49
C ARG A 180 -0.75 -27.69 -9.66
N GLY A 181 -1.75 -28.52 -9.37
CA GLY A 181 -1.66 -29.98 -9.42
C GLY A 181 -1.19 -30.63 -8.14
N ALA A 182 -0.67 -29.86 -7.17
CA ALA A 182 -0.38 -30.34 -5.83
C ALA A 182 -1.63 -30.27 -4.94
N SER A 183 -1.72 -31.16 -3.95
CA SER A 183 -2.79 -31.13 -2.93
C SER A 183 -2.59 -30.05 -1.89
N LEU A 184 -1.33 -29.69 -1.62
CA LEU A 184 -0.91 -28.72 -0.62
C LEU A 184 -0.14 -27.56 -1.26
N LEU A 185 -0.32 -26.35 -0.70
CA LEU A 185 0.56 -25.22 -0.96
C LEU A 185 1.86 -25.42 -0.18
N GLU A 186 2.91 -25.78 -0.87
CA GLU A 186 4.21 -26.09 -0.27
C GLU A 186 5.08 -24.85 -0.13
N LEU A 187 6.05 -24.89 0.81
CA LEU A 187 6.98 -23.80 1.09
C LEU A 187 7.70 -23.30 -0.18
N GLN A 188 8.09 -24.21 -1.07
CA GLN A 188 8.79 -23.89 -2.31
C GLN A 188 7.95 -23.07 -3.31
N SER A 189 6.64 -23.11 -3.20
CA SER A 189 5.71 -22.33 -4.01
C SER A 189 5.59 -20.87 -3.55
N LEU A 190 6.07 -20.54 -2.34
CA LEU A 190 6.05 -19.19 -1.81
C LEU A 190 7.25 -18.36 -2.31
N PRO A 191 7.16 -17.03 -2.37
CA PRO A 191 8.28 -16.14 -2.68
C PRO A 191 9.46 -16.31 -1.72
N VAL A 192 10.67 -16.06 -2.23
CA VAL A 192 11.93 -16.21 -1.46
C VAL A 192 11.92 -15.37 -0.18
N ASP A 193 11.38 -14.16 -0.25
CA ASP A 193 11.31 -13.24 0.90
C ASP A 193 10.43 -13.79 2.02
N VAL A 194 9.33 -14.46 1.69
CA VAL A 194 8.45 -15.13 2.66
C VAL A 194 9.11 -16.39 3.23
N ARG A 195 9.75 -17.20 2.36
CA ARG A 195 10.45 -18.43 2.78
C ARG A 195 11.60 -18.16 3.74
N GLY A 196 12.34 -17.07 3.50
CA GLY A 196 13.52 -16.68 4.29
C GLY A 196 13.23 -15.74 5.46
N ALA A 197 11.97 -15.47 5.79
CA ALA A 197 11.61 -14.57 6.86
C ALA A 197 12.08 -15.11 8.21
N ALA A 198 13.02 -14.38 8.84
CA ALA A 198 13.35 -14.60 10.24
C ALA A 198 12.16 -14.17 11.12
N PRO A 199 11.97 -14.76 12.31
CA PRO A 199 10.89 -14.39 13.22
C PRO A 199 10.94 -12.88 13.52
N GLY A 200 9.88 -12.15 13.17
CA GLY A 200 9.63 -10.79 13.65
C GLY A 200 10.23 -9.62 12.86
N GLY A 201 10.82 -9.81 11.66
CA GLY A 201 11.45 -8.71 10.95
C GLY A 201 10.82 -8.35 9.60
N SER A 202 10.33 -7.11 9.46
CA SER A 202 10.12 -6.51 8.13
C SER A 202 11.46 -6.22 7.46
N VAL A 203 11.47 -5.99 6.13
CA VAL A 203 12.70 -5.52 5.45
C VAL A 203 13.16 -4.17 6.06
N ALA A 204 12.22 -3.33 6.49
CA ALA A 204 12.50 -2.08 7.19
C ALA A 204 13.11 -2.35 8.58
N ASP A 205 12.55 -3.28 9.37
CA ASP A 205 13.07 -3.65 10.71
C ASP A 205 14.46 -4.31 10.63
N ARG A 206 14.82 -4.93 9.50
CA ARG A 206 16.17 -5.46 9.26
C ARG A 206 17.20 -4.37 8.97
N LEU A 207 16.77 -3.20 8.57
CA LEU A 207 17.63 -2.03 8.36
C LEU A 207 17.66 -1.11 9.59
N GLU A 208 16.60 -1.12 10.41
CA GLU A 208 16.56 -0.42 11.69
C GLU A 208 17.49 -1.11 12.70
N GLY A 209 18.57 -0.44 13.04
CA GLY A 209 19.60 -0.94 13.95
C GLY A 209 20.85 -1.51 13.30
N GLN A 210 20.88 -1.68 11.96
CA GLN A 210 22.12 -1.99 11.25
C GLN A 210 22.90 -0.71 10.96
N SER A 211 24.19 -0.75 11.23
CA SER A 211 25.09 0.32 10.78
C SER A 211 25.12 0.38 9.24
N LEU A 212 25.41 1.55 8.70
CA LEU A 212 25.59 1.72 7.25
C LEU A 212 26.61 0.70 6.65
N ALA A 213 27.62 0.36 7.43
CA ALA A 213 28.63 -0.63 7.06
C ALA A 213 28.05 -2.06 6.93
N GLU A 214 27.14 -2.46 7.80
CA GLU A 214 26.47 -3.77 7.74
C GLU A 214 25.51 -3.88 6.57
N VAL A 215 24.76 -2.83 6.29
CA VAL A 215 23.87 -2.76 5.11
C VAL A 215 24.69 -2.83 3.82
N GLU A 216 25.75 -2.05 3.75
CA GLU A 216 26.66 -2.04 2.60
C GLU A 216 27.33 -3.41 2.38
N ARG A 217 27.84 -4.03 3.46
CA ARG A 217 28.40 -5.38 3.42
C ARG A 217 27.40 -6.40 2.86
N GLY A 218 26.17 -6.42 3.39
CA GLY A 218 25.14 -7.35 2.94
C GLY A 218 24.70 -7.12 1.49
N HIS A 219 24.71 -5.88 1.03
CA HIS A 219 24.38 -5.54 -0.35
C HIS A 219 25.51 -5.97 -1.32
N ILE A 220 26.76 -5.74 -0.97
CA ILE A 220 27.92 -6.20 -1.74
C ILE A 220 27.95 -7.72 -1.83
N GLU A 221 27.74 -8.42 -0.72
CA GLU A 221 27.75 -9.89 -0.68
C GLU A 221 26.64 -10.49 -1.58
N ARG A 222 25.41 -9.99 -1.52
CA ARG A 222 24.31 -10.42 -2.38
C ARG A 222 24.60 -10.16 -3.86
N THR A 223 25.14 -9.01 -4.19
CA THR A 223 25.45 -8.66 -5.58
C THR A 223 26.59 -9.53 -6.13
N LEU A 224 27.58 -9.86 -5.32
CA LEU A 224 28.64 -10.80 -5.73
C LEU A 224 28.10 -12.21 -5.99
N ARG A 225 27.18 -12.70 -5.15
CA ARG A 225 26.51 -14.01 -5.38
C ARG A 225 25.68 -14.01 -6.67
N LEU A 226 24.92 -12.95 -6.93
CA LEU A 226 24.11 -12.81 -8.16
C LEU A 226 24.94 -12.80 -9.45
N HIS A 227 26.21 -12.46 -9.36
CA HIS A 227 27.13 -12.42 -10.49
C HIS A 227 28.24 -13.48 -10.39
N ASP A 228 27.99 -14.59 -9.68
CA ASP A 228 28.92 -15.74 -9.55
C ASP A 228 30.35 -15.33 -9.15
N GLY A 229 30.48 -14.29 -8.32
CA GLY A 229 31.78 -13.75 -7.90
C GLY A 229 32.46 -12.84 -8.91
N ASN A 230 31.85 -12.56 -10.07
CA ASN A 230 32.43 -11.68 -11.10
C ASN A 230 32.48 -10.22 -10.64
N ARG A 231 33.65 -9.80 -10.19
CA ARG A 231 33.89 -8.46 -9.61
C ARG A 231 33.62 -7.30 -10.58
N THR A 232 33.79 -7.52 -11.89
CA THR A 232 33.55 -6.48 -12.89
C THR A 232 32.05 -6.24 -13.08
N HIS A 233 31.27 -7.30 -13.22
CA HIS A 233 29.81 -7.20 -13.35
C HIS A 233 29.16 -6.73 -12.04
N ALA A 234 29.63 -7.23 -10.89
CA ALA A 234 29.13 -6.79 -9.58
C ALA A 234 29.43 -5.31 -9.31
N ALA A 235 30.64 -4.81 -9.63
CA ALA A 235 30.96 -3.39 -9.48
C ALA A 235 30.09 -2.48 -10.34
N ARG A 236 29.78 -2.89 -11.57
CA ARG A 236 28.87 -2.16 -12.46
C ARG A 236 27.44 -2.13 -11.89
N ALA A 237 26.95 -3.26 -11.39
CA ALA A 237 25.62 -3.35 -10.78
C ALA A 237 25.50 -2.50 -9.50
N LEU A 238 26.59 -2.40 -8.73
CA LEU A 238 26.67 -1.56 -7.52
C LEU A 238 26.94 -0.07 -7.81
N GLY A 239 27.15 0.32 -9.06
CA GLY A 239 27.47 1.70 -9.42
C GLY A 239 28.82 2.21 -8.90
N ILE A 240 29.77 1.32 -8.57
CA ILE A 240 31.10 1.67 -8.04
C ILE A 240 32.23 1.16 -8.93
N SER A 241 33.44 1.70 -8.74
CA SER A 241 34.61 1.20 -9.46
C SER A 241 35.01 -0.21 -9.00
N ARG A 242 35.59 -1.01 -9.91
CA ARG A 242 36.12 -2.32 -9.56
C ARG A 242 37.18 -2.25 -8.43
N ALA A 243 38.00 -1.19 -8.42
CA ALA A 243 39.00 -0.97 -7.39
C ALA A 243 38.35 -0.73 -6.01
N THR A 244 37.29 0.07 -5.96
CA THR A 244 36.48 0.32 -4.76
C THR A 244 35.86 -0.96 -4.24
N LEU A 245 35.28 -1.79 -5.12
CA LEU A 245 34.70 -3.08 -4.73
C LEU A 245 35.75 -4.03 -4.12
N ILE A 246 36.94 -4.13 -4.73
CA ILE A 246 38.05 -4.97 -4.20
C ILE A 246 38.46 -4.49 -2.80
N LYS A 247 38.57 -3.17 -2.58
CA LYS A 247 38.88 -2.59 -1.27
C LYS A 247 37.83 -2.99 -0.22
N LYS A 248 36.55 -2.85 -0.58
CA LYS A 248 35.43 -3.19 0.33
C LYS A 248 35.32 -4.70 0.61
N ILE A 249 35.59 -5.56 -0.37
CA ILE A 249 35.65 -7.01 -0.15
C ILE A 249 36.71 -7.36 0.90
N LYS A 250 37.89 -6.72 0.84
CA LYS A 250 38.96 -6.93 1.84
C LYS A 250 38.58 -6.36 3.21
N GLU A 251 38.01 -5.16 3.24
CA GLU A 251 37.59 -4.47 4.46
C GLU A 251 36.52 -5.26 5.23
N TYR A 252 35.57 -5.85 4.53
CA TYR A 252 34.48 -6.63 5.12
C TYR A 252 34.74 -8.13 5.24
N GLY A 253 35.91 -8.62 4.83
CA GLY A 253 36.29 -10.03 4.91
C GLY A 253 35.34 -10.97 4.13
N LEU A 254 34.78 -10.50 2.99
CA LEU A 254 33.81 -11.30 2.24
C LEU A 254 34.50 -12.45 1.50
N PRO A 255 33.90 -13.69 1.56
CA PRO A 255 34.43 -14.83 0.83
C PRO A 255 34.37 -14.57 -0.68
N VAL A 256 35.49 -14.72 -1.35
CA VAL A 256 35.59 -14.63 -2.79
C VAL A 256 35.60 -16.04 -3.34
N ALA A 257 34.55 -16.42 -4.08
CA ALA A 257 34.62 -17.64 -4.89
C ALA A 257 35.76 -17.45 -5.88
N THR A 258 36.83 -18.21 -5.69
CA THR A 258 37.92 -18.39 -6.65
C THR A 258 37.34 -19.25 -7.79
N GLY A 259 37.02 -18.62 -8.94
CA GLY A 259 36.86 -19.28 -10.21
C GLY A 259 38.18 -19.38 -10.92
#